data_0c2d7ebdf4971a5d3fc6b8991ed992bd
#
_entry.id   0c2d7ebdf4971a5d3fc6b8991ed992bd
#
_cell.length_a   1.000
_cell.length_b   1.000
_cell.length_c   1.000
_cell.angle_alpha   90.00
_cell.angle_beta   90.00
_cell.angle_gamma   90.00
#
_symmetry.space_group_name_H-M   'P 1'
#
loop_
_entity.id
_entity.type
_entity.pdbx_description
1 polymer ?
#
loop_
_entity_poly.entity_id
_entity_poly.type
_entity_poly.pdbx_seq_one_letter_code
_entity_poly.pdbx_strand_id
1 'polypeptide(L)'
;MSKNIIVIGSCNTDMVIKADRLPVPGETIIGGSFMMNPGGKGANQAVAAARLKGNVHFIAKTGNDLFGKRSIEQYEDEGIHVENIYSDPTLPSGVALIMVDMNGENSIAIASGANGSLSPEDIRKAQSTIEKGDILLMQLEIPIETVEYAAQIASEQGIKVILNPAPARALSNKLLQNLYMIIPNETEAEILSGVKVTDWESARKAADIISAKGVDIVVITLGSKGALIKEKDTFHEVPVPKVKAVDTTAAGDTFCGALCVALSEDVDVLDAVKFANKCASITVTPVSYTHLRAHETGAYL
;
A
#
# COMPACT_ATOMS: atom_id res chain seq x y z
N MET A 1 -14.12 -2.23 -21.94
CA MET A 1 -14.31 -2.87 -20.63
C MET A 1 -13.35 -2.20 -19.66
N SER A 2 -13.74 -1.95 -18.43
CA SER A 2 -12.80 -1.45 -17.42
C SER A 2 -11.70 -2.49 -17.21
N LYS A 3 -10.45 -2.05 -17.14
CA LYS A 3 -9.31 -2.93 -16.87
C LYS A 3 -9.31 -3.37 -15.41
N ASN A 4 -8.83 -4.58 -15.16
CA ASN A 4 -8.82 -5.18 -13.83
C ASN A 4 -7.53 -4.84 -13.08
N ILE A 5 -7.68 -4.34 -11.85
CA ILE A 5 -6.58 -4.10 -10.93
C ILE A 5 -6.62 -5.22 -9.89
N ILE A 6 -5.61 -6.06 -9.89
CA ILE A 6 -5.44 -7.11 -8.89
C ILE A 6 -4.56 -6.54 -7.78
N VAL A 7 -5.04 -6.56 -6.53
CA VAL A 7 -4.23 -6.19 -5.37
C VAL A 7 -3.97 -7.45 -4.56
N ILE A 8 -2.70 -7.76 -4.28
CA ILE A 8 -2.31 -8.86 -3.39
C ILE A 8 -1.58 -8.24 -2.21
N GLY A 9 -2.10 -8.42 -0.99
CA GLY A 9 -1.49 -7.79 0.17
C GLY A 9 -2.16 -8.09 1.50
N SER A 10 -1.76 -7.32 2.49
CA SER A 10 -2.23 -7.41 3.86
C SER A 10 -3.58 -6.75 4.07
N CYS A 11 -4.30 -7.24 5.06
CA CYS A 11 -5.46 -6.59 5.66
C CYS A 11 -5.35 -6.69 7.18
N ASN A 12 -5.43 -5.55 7.87
CA ASN A 12 -5.31 -5.44 9.32
C ASN A 12 -6.54 -4.76 9.90
N THR A 13 -6.72 -4.93 11.21
CA THR A 13 -7.50 -4.02 12.04
C THR A 13 -6.54 -3.15 12.83
N ASP A 14 -6.56 -1.84 12.59
CA ASP A 14 -5.76 -0.88 13.32
C ASP A 14 -6.49 -0.44 14.58
N MET A 15 -5.92 -0.75 15.74
CA MET A 15 -6.42 -0.38 17.07
C MET A 15 -5.61 0.82 17.58
N VAL A 16 -6.22 1.99 17.55
CA VAL A 16 -5.57 3.26 17.88
C VAL A 16 -6.00 3.74 19.25
N ILE A 17 -5.05 3.99 20.13
CA ILE A 17 -5.26 4.70 21.41
C ILE A 17 -4.56 6.05 21.33
N LYS A 18 -5.32 7.14 21.46
CA LYS A 18 -4.77 8.49 21.65
C LYS A 18 -4.74 8.80 23.14
N ALA A 19 -3.56 9.09 23.68
CA ALA A 19 -3.34 9.37 25.09
C ALA A 19 -2.50 10.65 25.26
N ASP A 20 -2.41 11.18 26.47
CA ASP A 20 -1.61 12.39 26.73
C ASP A 20 -0.12 12.17 26.46
N ARG A 21 0.36 10.96 26.70
CA ARG A 21 1.74 10.53 26.45
C ARG A 21 1.82 9.02 26.22
N LEU A 22 2.94 8.56 25.69
CA LEU A 22 3.23 7.13 25.61
C LEU A 22 3.66 6.61 27.00
N PRO A 23 3.21 5.38 27.42
CA PRO A 23 3.67 4.76 28.65
C PRO A 23 5.14 4.32 28.54
N VAL A 24 5.88 4.41 29.64
CA VAL A 24 7.21 3.80 29.73
C VAL A 24 7.10 2.32 30.14
N PRO A 25 8.14 1.49 29.92
CA PRO A 25 8.11 0.08 30.34
C PRO A 25 7.71 -0.10 31.80
N GLY A 26 6.73 -0.97 32.05
CA GLY A 26 6.19 -1.25 33.39
C GLY A 26 5.12 -0.29 33.88
N GLU A 27 4.78 0.74 33.10
CA GLU A 27 3.78 1.73 33.47
C GLU A 27 2.39 1.38 32.92
N THR A 28 1.36 1.72 33.69
CA THR A 28 -0.04 1.71 33.24
C THR A 28 -0.54 3.15 33.25
N ILE A 29 -1.02 3.62 32.12
CA ILE A 29 -1.72 4.91 31.99
C ILE A 29 -3.21 4.67 31.82
N ILE A 30 -4.05 5.55 32.38
CA ILE A 30 -5.50 5.48 32.26
C ILE A 30 -5.99 6.76 31.60
N GLY A 31 -6.92 6.62 30.65
CA GLY A 31 -7.49 7.73 29.90
C GLY A 31 -7.26 7.57 28.40
N GLY A 32 -7.59 8.61 27.66
CA GLY A 32 -7.46 8.62 26.21
C GLY A 32 -8.73 8.23 25.47
N SER A 33 -8.65 8.26 24.16
CA SER A 33 -9.72 7.79 23.24
C SER A 33 -9.25 6.56 22.48
N PHE A 34 -10.17 5.64 22.22
CA PHE A 34 -9.95 4.42 21.44
C PHE A 34 -10.74 4.47 20.14
N MET A 35 -10.11 4.04 19.04
CA MET A 35 -10.77 3.83 17.77
C MET A 35 -10.22 2.59 17.07
N MET A 36 -11.06 1.96 16.26
CA MET A 36 -10.69 0.84 15.40
C MET A 36 -10.93 1.23 13.95
N ASN A 37 -9.92 1.05 13.11
CA ASN A 37 -9.99 1.38 11.69
C ASN A 37 -9.54 0.18 10.85
N PRO A 38 -10.07 0.03 9.62
CA PRO A 38 -9.44 -0.84 8.64
C PRO A 38 -8.00 -0.36 8.38
N GLY A 39 -7.09 -1.31 8.24
CA GLY A 39 -5.67 -1.06 7.98
C GLY A 39 -5.04 -2.16 7.14
N GLY A 40 -3.72 -2.11 7.05
CA GLY A 40 -2.93 -2.96 6.16
C GLY A 40 -2.75 -2.32 4.79
N LYS A 41 -1.50 -2.31 4.30
CA LYS A 41 -1.15 -1.63 3.04
C LYS A 41 -1.92 -2.16 1.85
N GLY A 42 -2.11 -3.49 1.76
CA GLY A 42 -2.90 -4.11 0.70
C GLY A 42 -4.33 -3.58 0.67
N ALA A 43 -5.01 -3.61 1.81
CA ALA A 43 -6.39 -3.12 1.95
C ALA A 43 -6.48 -1.61 1.66
N ASN A 44 -5.57 -0.80 2.21
CA ASN A 44 -5.56 0.65 1.98
C ASN A 44 -5.44 0.99 0.49
N GLN A 45 -4.54 0.31 -0.22
CA GLN A 45 -4.31 0.52 -1.66
C GLN A 45 -5.51 0.03 -2.50
N ALA A 46 -6.10 -1.11 -2.14
CA ALA A 46 -7.31 -1.63 -2.79
C ALA A 46 -8.50 -0.67 -2.62
N VAL A 47 -8.75 -0.19 -1.39
CA VAL A 47 -9.81 0.77 -1.10
C VAL A 47 -9.58 2.10 -1.82
N ALA A 48 -8.34 2.60 -1.83
CA ALA A 48 -8.02 3.83 -2.56
C ALA A 48 -8.32 3.70 -4.07
N ALA A 49 -7.96 2.57 -4.68
CA ALA A 49 -8.26 2.31 -6.09
C ALA A 49 -9.77 2.16 -6.34
N ALA A 50 -10.50 1.44 -5.48
CA ALA A 50 -11.94 1.24 -5.63
C ALA A 50 -12.74 2.55 -5.51
N ARG A 51 -12.38 3.42 -4.54
CA ARG A 51 -12.99 4.75 -4.38
C ARG A 51 -12.75 5.67 -5.59
N LEU A 52 -11.67 5.46 -6.32
CA LEU A 52 -11.38 6.12 -7.60
C LEU A 52 -12.01 5.39 -8.80
N LYS A 53 -12.93 4.44 -8.55
CA LYS A 53 -13.68 3.70 -9.56
C LYS A 53 -12.85 2.67 -10.36
N GLY A 54 -11.71 2.25 -9.82
CA GLY A 54 -10.99 1.09 -10.34
C GLY A 54 -11.80 -0.20 -10.14
N ASN A 55 -11.71 -1.13 -11.09
CA ASN A 55 -12.28 -2.47 -10.94
C ASN A 55 -11.26 -3.36 -10.19
N VAL A 56 -11.43 -3.48 -8.87
CA VAL A 56 -10.44 -4.04 -7.95
C VAL A 56 -10.81 -5.44 -7.51
N HIS A 57 -9.88 -6.39 -7.68
CA HIS A 57 -9.94 -7.73 -7.09
C HIS A 57 -8.89 -7.83 -6.00
N PHE A 58 -9.30 -8.14 -4.77
CA PHE A 58 -8.39 -8.21 -3.63
C PHE A 58 -8.10 -9.66 -3.25
N ILE A 59 -6.82 -10.02 -3.23
CA ILE A 59 -6.32 -11.32 -2.81
C ILE A 59 -5.57 -11.13 -1.49
N ALA A 60 -6.13 -11.69 -0.42
CA ALA A 60 -5.61 -11.50 0.94
C ALA A 60 -5.94 -12.72 1.80
N LYS A 61 -5.51 -12.69 3.06
CA LYS A 61 -5.85 -13.73 4.03
C LYS A 61 -6.16 -13.12 5.38
N THR A 62 -7.32 -13.48 5.93
CA THR A 62 -7.81 -13.06 7.26
C THR A 62 -7.92 -14.25 8.18
N GLY A 63 -8.07 -14.02 9.49
CA GLY A 63 -8.51 -15.06 10.41
C GLY A 63 -10.02 -15.35 10.28
N ASN A 64 -10.42 -16.53 10.76
CA ASN A 64 -11.85 -16.85 10.89
C ASN A 64 -12.42 -16.24 12.19
N ASP A 65 -12.29 -14.94 12.35
CA ASP A 65 -12.68 -14.19 13.53
C ASP A 65 -13.58 -13.00 13.17
N LEU A 66 -13.98 -12.22 14.18
CA LEU A 66 -14.85 -11.07 14.00
C LEU A 66 -14.19 -9.99 13.12
N PHE A 67 -12.86 -9.80 13.25
CA PHE A 67 -12.15 -8.79 12.49
C PHE A 67 -12.09 -9.14 11.01
N GLY A 68 -11.79 -10.41 10.69
CA GLY A 68 -11.76 -10.87 9.31
C GLY A 68 -13.11 -10.75 8.62
N LYS A 69 -14.20 -11.16 9.28
CA LYS A 69 -15.57 -11.04 8.74
C LYS A 69 -15.94 -9.59 8.46
N ARG A 70 -15.69 -8.70 9.43
CA ARG A 70 -16.00 -7.28 9.31
C ARG A 70 -15.19 -6.60 8.20
N SER A 71 -13.91 -6.99 8.05
CA SER A 71 -13.07 -6.46 6.97
C SER A 71 -13.59 -6.85 5.60
N ILE A 72 -14.02 -8.09 5.40
CA ILE A 72 -14.60 -8.57 4.13
C ILE A 72 -15.86 -7.78 3.79
N GLU A 73 -16.81 -7.64 4.74
CA GLU A 73 -18.04 -6.85 4.57
C GLU A 73 -17.71 -5.41 4.15
N GLN A 74 -16.72 -4.77 4.79
CA GLN A 74 -16.31 -3.41 4.45
C GLN A 74 -15.72 -3.32 3.03
N TYR A 75 -14.95 -4.30 2.58
CA TYR A 75 -14.41 -4.29 1.21
C TYR A 75 -15.50 -4.51 0.16
N GLU A 76 -16.49 -5.34 0.44
CA GLU A 76 -17.68 -5.50 -0.41
C GLU A 76 -18.46 -4.19 -0.54
N ASP A 77 -18.66 -3.45 0.56
CA ASP A 77 -19.30 -2.14 0.59
C ASP A 77 -18.55 -1.09 -0.23
N GLU A 78 -17.21 -1.19 -0.32
CA GLU A 78 -16.38 -0.35 -1.19
C GLU A 78 -16.40 -0.79 -2.67
N GLY A 79 -17.10 -1.87 -3.00
CA GLY A 79 -17.22 -2.42 -4.35
C GLY A 79 -16.00 -3.21 -4.80
N ILE A 80 -15.21 -3.73 -3.86
CA ILE A 80 -14.05 -4.58 -4.13
C ILE A 80 -14.51 -6.03 -4.27
N HIS A 81 -13.97 -6.74 -5.27
CA HIS A 81 -14.17 -8.16 -5.44
C HIS A 81 -13.35 -8.93 -4.39
N VAL A 82 -14.04 -9.65 -3.50
CA VAL A 82 -13.47 -10.31 -2.30
C VAL A 82 -13.41 -11.82 -2.38
N GLU A 83 -13.77 -12.42 -3.51
CA GLU A 83 -13.89 -13.88 -3.70
C GLU A 83 -12.57 -14.63 -3.44
N ASN A 84 -11.43 -13.92 -3.47
CA ASN A 84 -10.11 -14.46 -3.21
C ASN A 84 -9.52 -13.97 -1.88
N ILE A 85 -10.35 -13.52 -0.94
CA ILE A 85 -9.94 -13.31 0.44
C ILE A 85 -10.15 -14.63 1.19
N TYR A 86 -9.03 -15.27 1.53
CA TYR A 86 -9.04 -16.57 2.20
C TYR A 86 -9.15 -16.41 3.71
N SER A 87 -9.78 -17.39 4.37
CA SER A 87 -9.87 -17.43 5.83
C SER A 87 -8.91 -18.48 6.37
N ASP A 88 -8.01 -18.09 7.28
CA ASP A 88 -7.13 -19.03 8.00
C ASP A 88 -7.92 -19.66 9.16
N PRO A 89 -7.94 -21.00 9.28
CA PRO A 89 -8.72 -21.65 10.32
C PRO A 89 -8.08 -21.59 11.71
N THR A 90 -6.80 -21.22 11.81
CA THR A 90 -6.00 -21.32 13.04
C THR A 90 -5.39 -20.00 13.48
N LEU A 91 -5.03 -19.13 12.55
CA LEU A 91 -4.41 -17.84 12.83
C LEU A 91 -5.48 -16.74 12.92
N PRO A 92 -5.35 -15.78 13.86
CA PRO A 92 -6.21 -14.62 13.91
C PRO A 92 -5.94 -13.67 12.74
N SER A 93 -6.87 -12.76 12.47
CA SER A 93 -6.66 -11.63 11.57
C SER A 93 -5.47 -10.77 11.99
N GLY A 94 -4.84 -10.10 11.04
CA GLY A 94 -3.78 -9.15 11.33
C GLY A 94 -4.26 -7.94 12.13
N VAL A 95 -3.46 -7.48 13.09
CA VAL A 95 -3.79 -6.35 13.96
C VAL A 95 -2.58 -5.43 14.09
N ALA A 96 -2.80 -4.11 14.02
CA ALA A 96 -1.83 -3.11 14.44
C ALA A 96 -2.30 -2.44 15.73
N LEU A 97 -1.47 -2.45 16.76
CA LEU A 97 -1.69 -1.68 17.98
C LEU A 97 -0.92 -0.37 17.84
N ILE A 98 -1.63 0.74 17.84
CA ILE A 98 -1.07 2.08 17.58
C ILE A 98 -1.38 2.95 18.79
N MET A 99 -0.34 3.44 19.44
CA MET A 99 -0.46 4.47 20.48
C MET A 99 0.03 5.80 19.91
N VAL A 100 -0.74 6.85 20.12
CA VAL A 100 -0.40 8.22 19.66
C VAL A 100 -0.50 9.16 20.84
N ASP A 101 0.54 9.96 21.09
CA ASP A 101 0.53 10.99 22.13
C ASP A 101 -0.04 12.33 21.61
N MET A 102 -0.17 13.31 22.53
CA MET A 102 -0.68 14.65 22.21
C MET A 102 0.23 15.46 21.27
N ASN A 103 1.50 15.06 21.09
CA ASN A 103 2.44 15.68 20.16
C ASN A 103 2.39 15.03 18.76
N GLY A 104 1.60 13.93 18.61
CA GLY A 104 1.54 13.15 17.38
C GLY A 104 2.64 12.10 17.25
N GLU A 105 3.48 11.91 18.29
CA GLU A 105 4.44 10.81 18.33
C GLU A 105 3.69 9.48 18.47
N ASN A 106 4.14 8.45 17.75
CA ASN A 106 3.46 7.17 17.76
C ASN A 106 4.40 6.01 18.14
N SER A 107 3.78 4.94 18.64
CA SER A 107 4.40 3.64 18.86
C SER A 107 3.49 2.58 18.26
N ILE A 108 4.02 1.77 17.35
CA ILE A 108 3.25 0.80 16.57
C ILE A 108 3.82 -0.60 16.76
N ALA A 109 2.95 -1.54 17.07
CA ALA A 109 3.26 -2.97 17.08
C ALA A 109 2.27 -3.71 16.16
N ILE A 110 2.79 -4.50 15.22
CA ILE A 110 1.98 -5.24 14.26
C ILE A 110 2.10 -6.74 14.54
N ALA A 111 0.95 -7.39 14.71
CA ALA A 111 0.83 -8.83 14.65
C ALA A 111 0.27 -9.22 13.28
N SER A 112 1.09 -9.82 12.44
CA SER A 112 0.71 -10.15 11.05
C SER A 112 -0.48 -11.12 10.97
N GLY A 113 -0.64 -12.01 11.96
CA GLY A 113 -1.71 -13.01 11.94
C GLY A 113 -1.76 -13.78 10.63
N ALA A 114 -2.95 -13.93 10.08
CA ALA A 114 -3.18 -14.63 8.82
C ALA A 114 -2.49 -14.00 7.60
N ASN A 115 -2.17 -12.69 7.60
CA ASN A 115 -1.36 -12.09 6.52
C ASN A 115 -0.04 -12.82 6.34
N GLY A 116 0.60 -13.23 7.47
CA GLY A 116 1.86 -13.98 7.47
C GLY A 116 1.75 -15.41 6.95
N SER A 117 0.54 -15.92 6.71
CA SER A 117 0.27 -17.25 6.16
C SER A 117 -0.30 -17.24 4.74
N LEU A 118 -0.45 -16.06 4.11
CA LEU A 118 -0.82 -15.99 2.69
C LEU A 118 0.29 -16.66 1.86
N SER A 119 -0.01 -17.74 1.19
CA SER A 119 0.98 -18.64 0.59
C SER A 119 0.95 -18.64 -0.94
N PRO A 120 2.02 -19.11 -1.61
CA PRO A 120 2.00 -19.36 -3.06
C PRO A 120 0.86 -20.29 -3.51
N GLU A 121 0.42 -21.21 -2.63
CA GLU A 121 -0.74 -22.07 -2.91
C GLU A 121 -2.05 -21.28 -2.97
N ASP A 122 -2.22 -20.27 -2.09
CA ASP A 122 -3.39 -19.40 -2.12
C ASP A 122 -3.38 -18.54 -3.39
N ILE A 123 -2.20 -18.07 -3.83
CA ILE A 123 -2.06 -17.37 -5.13
C ILE A 123 -2.42 -18.29 -6.30
N ARG A 124 -2.03 -19.57 -6.26
CA ARG A 124 -2.39 -20.56 -7.30
C ARG A 124 -3.90 -20.77 -7.39
N LYS A 125 -4.62 -20.78 -6.26
CA LYS A 125 -6.08 -20.84 -6.25
C LYS A 125 -6.74 -19.62 -6.91
N ALA A 126 -6.10 -18.44 -6.77
CA ALA A 126 -6.56 -17.19 -7.38
C ALA A 126 -6.05 -16.99 -8.83
N GLN A 127 -5.33 -17.94 -9.41
CA GLN A 127 -4.65 -17.78 -10.71
C GLN A 127 -5.60 -17.31 -11.81
N SER A 128 -6.80 -17.86 -11.90
CA SER A 128 -7.79 -17.46 -12.92
C SER A 128 -8.27 -16.00 -12.78
N THR A 129 -8.16 -15.42 -11.59
CA THR A 129 -8.42 -14.00 -11.34
C THR A 129 -7.21 -13.17 -11.76
N ILE A 130 -6.00 -13.61 -11.40
CA ILE A 130 -4.76 -12.92 -11.77
C ILE A 130 -4.62 -12.83 -13.29
N GLU A 131 -4.84 -13.91 -14.01
CA GLU A 131 -4.75 -13.99 -15.49
C GLU A 131 -5.70 -13.02 -16.23
N LYS A 132 -6.73 -12.51 -15.55
CA LYS A 132 -7.63 -11.50 -16.10
C LYS A 132 -7.20 -10.07 -15.74
N GLY A 133 -6.15 -9.94 -14.95
CA GLY A 133 -5.62 -8.65 -14.50
C GLY A 133 -4.86 -7.92 -15.59
N ASP A 134 -4.95 -6.62 -15.62
CA ASP A 134 -4.11 -5.72 -16.42
C ASP A 134 -2.94 -5.19 -15.58
N ILE A 135 -3.20 -5.03 -14.28
CA ILE A 135 -2.24 -4.53 -13.29
C ILE A 135 -2.28 -5.44 -12.07
N LEU A 136 -1.11 -5.79 -11.55
CA LEU A 136 -0.92 -6.42 -10.25
C LEU A 136 -0.19 -5.46 -9.31
N LEU A 137 -0.83 -5.06 -8.21
CA LEU A 137 -0.26 -4.19 -7.18
C LEU A 137 0.02 -4.97 -5.91
N MET A 138 1.24 -4.89 -5.39
CA MET A 138 1.68 -5.60 -4.19
C MET A 138 2.48 -4.70 -3.23
N GLN A 139 2.59 -5.16 -1.97
CA GLN A 139 3.42 -4.57 -0.91
C GLN A 139 4.17 -5.71 -0.18
N LEU A 140 4.87 -5.40 0.93
CA LEU A 140 5.73 -6.36 1.61
C LEU A 140 5.27 -6.73 3.04
N GLU A 141 3.98 -6.58 3.33
CA GLU A 141 3.37 -7.01 4.61
C GLU A 141 2.85 -8.46 4.59
N ILE A 142 3.16 -9.19 3.52
CA ILE A 142 2.89 -10.62 3.33
C ILE A 142 4.21 -11.38 3.09
N PRO A 143 4.24 -12.71 3.14
CA PRO A 143 5.47 -13.48 2.90
C PRO A 143 6.12 -13.15 1.57
N ILE A 144 7.44 -12.97 1.59
CA ILE A 144 8.19 -12.54 0.39
C ILE A 144 8.13 -13.60 -0.73
N GLU A 145 8.13 -14.87 -0.37
CA GLU A 145 7.99 -15.98 -1.31
C GLU A 145 6.66 -15.93 -2.07
N THR A 146 5.61 -15.41 -1.42
CA THR A 146 4.29 -15.20 -2.05
C THR A 146 4.32 -14.02 -3.02
N VAL A 147 4.99 -12.93 -2.65
CA VAL A 147 5.20 -11.77 -3.53
C VAL A 147 6.03 -12.17 -4.76
N GLU A 148 7.14 -12.91 -4.56
CA GLU A 148 7.99 -13.38 -5.66
C GLU A 148 7.25 -14.31 -6.62
N TYR A 149 6.46 -15.24 -6.07
CA TYR A 149 5.65 -16.16 -6.89
C TYR A 149 4.58 -15.40 -7.69
N ALA A 150 3.85 -14.50 -7.04
CA ALA A 150 2.81 -13.71 -7.71
C ALA A 150 3.40 -12.79 -8.81
N ALA A 151 4.54 -12.15 -8.53
CA ALA A 151 5.24 -11.33 -9.51
C ALA A 151 5.66 -12.14 -10.74
N GLN A 152 6.20 -13.34 -10.52
CA GLN A 152 6.64 -14.21 -11.59
C GLN A 152 5.47 -14.62 -12.50
N ILE A 153 4.40 -15.19 -11.94
CA ILE A 153 3.27 -15.67 -12.77
C ILE A 153 2.55 -14.53 -13.51
N ALA A 154 2.45 -13.34 -12.89
CA ALA A 154 1.84 -12.19 -13.52
C ALA A 154 2.71 -11.63 -14.66
N SER A 155 4.01 -11.50 -14.46
CA SER A 155 4.93 -11.00 -15.49
C SER A 155 5.00 -11.96 -16.70
N GLU A 156 4.96 -13.29 -16.48
CA GLU A 156 4.90 -14.29 -17.53
C GLU A 156 3.63 -14.19 -18.41
N GLN A 157 2.56 -13.58 -17.88
CA GLN A 157 1.30 -13.30 -18.58
C GLN A 157 1.26 -11.89 -19.20
N GLY A 158 2.33 -11.11 -19.08
CA GLY A 158 2.38 -9.73 -19.58
C GLY A 158 1.60 -8.71 -18.75
N ILE A 159 1.21 -9.06 -17.53
CA ILE A 159 0.52 -8.19 -16.59
C ILE A 159 1.53 -7.18 -16.02
N LYS A 160 1.16 -5.91 -15.91
CA LYS A 160 2.01 -4.86 -15.30
C LYS A 160 2.14 -5.09 -13.80
N VAL A 161 3.27 -5.61 -13.35
CA VAL A 161 3.53 -5.85 -11.93
C VAL A 161 4.09 -4.58 -11.29
N ILE A 162 3.37 -4.05 -10.31
CA ILE A 162 3.72 -2.84 -9.56
C ILE A 162 3.97 -3.22 -8.09
N LEU A 163 5.12 -2.84 -7.55
CA LEU A 163 5.47 -3.09 -6.17
C LEU A 163 5.70 -1.78 -5.42
N ASN A 164 4.95 -1.57 -4.33
CA ASN A 164 5.32 -0.65 -3.28
C ASN A 164 6.16 -1.41 -2.24
N PRO A 165 7.49 -1.17 -2.13
CA PRO A 165 8.38 -2.01 -1.33
C PRO A 165 8.34 -1.65 0.17
N ALA A 166 7.14 -1.52 0.70
CA ALA A 166 6.84 -1.16 2.10
C ALA A 166 6.24 -2.36 2.88
N PRO A 167 6.74 -2.66 4.10
CA PRO A 167 7.87 -2.04 4.79
C PRO A 167 9.22 -2.36 4.13
N ALA A 168 10.16 -1.43 4.30
CA ALA A 168 11.46 -1.47 3.66
C ALA A 168 12.27 -2.74 3.97
N ARG A 169 12.76 -3.43 2.94
CA ARG A 169 13.65 -4.60 3.03
C ARG A 169 14.44 -4.80 1.75
N ALA A 170 15.51 -5.58 1.83
CA ALA A 170 16.25 -6.01 0.66
C ALA A 170 15.39 -6.94 -0.21
N LEU A 171 15.48 -6.79 -1.53
CA LEU A 171 14.76 -7.59 -2.52
C LEU A 171 15.73 -8.39 -3.38
N SER A 172 15.29 -9.57 -3.83
CA SER A 172 16.06 -10.38 -4.78
C SER A 172 16.05 -9.74 -6.18
N ASN A 173 17.15 -9.91 -6.94
CA ASN A 173 17.16 -9.50 -8.32
C ASN A 173 16.09 -10.22 -9.16
N LYS A 174 15.76 -11.46 -8.79
CA LYS A 174 14.70 -12.23 -9.44
C LYS A 174 13.34 -11.51 -9.33
N LEU A 175 12.99 -10.99 -8.14
CA LEU A 175 11.77 -10.21 -7.97
C LEU A 175 11.82 -8.92 -8.79
N LEU A 176 12.92 -8.17 -8.70
CA LEU A 176 13.07 -6.89 -9.37
C LEU A 176 12.94 -6.99 -10.90
N GLN A 177 13.46 -8.07 -11.51
CA GLN A 177 13.35 -8.34 -12.95
C GLN A 177 11.92 -8.67 -13.43
N ASN A 178 11.00 -9.00 -12.53
CA ASN A 178 9.59 -9.25 -12.84
C ASN A 178 8.72 -7.99 -12.67
N LEU A 179 9.30 -6.85 -12.26
CA LEU A 179 8.55 -5.63 -12.01
C LEU A 179 8.50 -4.72 -13.24
N TYR A 180 7.29 -4.36 -13.64
CA TYR A 180 7.06 -3.22 -14.53
C TYR A 180 7.38 -1.91 -13.81
N MET A 181 7.00 -1.78 -12.51
CA MET A 181 7.24 -0.55 -11.76
C MET A 181 7.51 -0.84 -10.28
N ILE A 182 8.40 -0.06 -9.67
CA ILE A 182 8.62 -0.04 -8.22
C ILE A 182 8.42 1.38 -7.68
N ILE A 183 7.74 1.49 -6.51
CA ILE A 183 7.35 2.78 -5.92
C ILE A 183 7.90 2.88 -4.48
N PRO A 184 9.21 3.09 -4.29
CA PRO A 184 9.79 3.33 -2.97
C PRO A 184 9.62 4.80 -2.52
N ASN A 185 9.58 5.01 -1.19
CA ASN A 185 9.86 6.31 -0.58
C ASN A 185 11.37 6.50 -0.40
N GLU A 186 11.81 7.61 0.24
CA GLU A 186 13.22 7.93 0.45
C GLU A 186 13.97 6.82 1.22
N THR A 187 13.38 6.30 2.28
CA THR A 187 13.97 5.23 3.13
C THR A 187 14.03 3.90 2.39
N GLU A 188 12.99 3.54 1.69
CA GLU A 188 12.91 2.31 0.89
C GLU A 188 13.91 2.36 -0.27
N ALA A 189 14.02 3.52 -0.94
CA ALA A 189 15.00 3.74 -2.00
C ALA A 189 16.45 3.66 -1.49
N GLU A 190 16.72 4.16 -0.28
CA GLU A 190 18.02 4.02 0.38
C GLU A 190 18.37 2.55 0.61
N ILE A 191 17.46 1.75 1.16
CA ILE A 191 17.69 0.32 1.41
C ILE A 191 17.91 -0.45 0.10
N LEU A 192 17.18 -0.11 -0.96
CA LEU A 192 17.29 -0.78 -2.26
C LEU A 192 18.55 -0.40 -3.04
N SER A 193 19.01 0.84 -2.91
CA SER A 193 20.13 1.38 -3.71
C SER A 193 21.43 1.51 -2.93
N GLY A 194 21.38 1.63 -1.60
CA GLY A 194 22.52 2.00 -0.76
C GLY A 194 22.82 3.51 -0.78
N VAL A 195 21.99 4.33 -1.45
CA VAL A 195 22.15 5.78 -1.56
C VAL A 195 21.15 6.47 -0.66
N LYS A 196 21.61 7.29 0.30
CA LYS A 196 20.74 8.13 1.12
C LYS A 196 20.04 9.18 0.26
N VAL A 197 18.72 9.13 0.22
CA VAL A 197 17.89 10.03 -0.60
C VAL A 197 17.49 11.24 0.23
N THR A 198 17.98 12.43 -0.14
CA THR A 198 17.68 13.70 0.55
C THR A 198 17.20 14.80 -0.39
N ASP A 199 17.46 14.65 -1.68
CA ASP A 199 17.15 15.61 -2.73
C ASP A 199 16.98 14.91 -4.09
N TRP A 200 16.69 15.68 -5.12
CA TRP A 200 16.49 15.17 -6.48
C TRP A 200 17.73 14.48 -7.06
N GLU A 201 18.94 14.98 -6.77
CA GLU A 201 20.17 14.39 -7.30
C GLU A 201 20.44 13.01 -6.70
N SER A 202 20.31 12.87 -5.38
CA SER A 202 20.43 11.58 -4.70
C SER A 202 19.32 10.61 -5.09
N ALA A 203 18.08 11.11 -5.31
CA ALA A 203 16.99 10.31 -5.83
C ALA A 203 17.27 9.78 -7.25
N ARG A 204 17.85 10.58 -8.15
CA ARG A 204 18.26 10.11 -9.49
C ARG A 204 19.31 9.00 -9.40
N LYS A 205 20.34 9.16 -8.55
CA LYS A 205 21.36 8.13 -8.32
C LYS A 205 20.74 6.82 -7.78
N ALA A 206 19.83 6.93 -6.82
CA ALA A 206 19.11 5.77 -6.29
C ALA A 206 18.26 5.07 -7.36
N ALA A 207 17.52 5.85 -8.16
CA ALA A 207 16.69 5.33 -9.24
C ALA A 207 17.51 4.62 -10.32
N ASP A 208 18.70 5.14 -10.68
CA ASP A 208 19.61 4.50 -11.62
C ASP A 208 20.05 3.11 -11.12
N ILE A 209 20.45 3.02 -9.85
CA ILE A 209 20.87 1.75 -9.25
C ILE A 209 19.73 0.73 -9.17
N ILE A 210 18.53 1.18 -8.84
CA ILE A 210 17.35 0.30 -8.77
C ILE A 210 16.95 -0.19 -10.16
N SER A 211 16.88 0.71 -11.14
CA SER A 211 16.55 0.37 -12.54
C SER A 211 17.58 -0.59 -13.16
N ALA A 212 18.87 -0.41 -12.85
CA ALA A 212 19.93 -1.30 -13.32
C ALA A 212 19.79 -2.76 -12.82
N LYS A 213 18.94 -3.01 -11.81
CA LYS A 213 18.61 -4.36 -11.34
C LYS A 213 17.50 -5.04 -12.14
N GLY A 214 16.94 -4.37 -13.15
CA GLY A 214 15.99 -4.94 -14.10
C GLY A 214 14.55 -4.43 -13.97
N VAL A 215 14.30 -3.38 -13.18
CA VAL A 215 12.97 -2.74 -13.10
C VAL A 215 12.80 -1.75 -14.25
N ASP A 216 11.67 -1.81 -14.96
CA ASP A 216 11.43 -0.95 -16.13
C ASP A 216 11.24 0.53 -15.72
N ILE A 217 10.42 0.78 -14.68
CA ILE A 217 10.10 2.13 -14.20
C ILE A 217 10.31 2.22 -12.69
N VAL A 218 11.05 3.25 -12.26
CA VAL A 218 11.24 3.56 -10.84
C VAL A 218 10.57 4.89 -10.52
N VAL A 219 9.65 4.89 -9.53
CA VAL A 219 8.98 6.10 -9.05
C VAL A 219 9.34 6.29 -7.58
N ILE A 220 10.25 7.22 -7.28
CA ILE A 220 10.63 7.53 -5.90
C ILE A 220 9.74 8.66 -5.37
N THR A 221 8.94 8.38 -4.33
CA THR A 221 8.15 9.40 -3.66
C THR A 221 9.00 10.17 -2.65
N LEU A 222 8.93 11.51 -2.68
CA LEU A 222 9.76 12.44 -1.91
C LEU A 222 8.90 13.34 -0.99
N GLY A 223 7.83 12.79 -0.45
CA GLY A 223 6.91 13.49 0.43
C GLY A 223 6.39 14.79 -0.16
N SER A 224 6.59 15.91 0.54
CA SER A 224 6.12 17.24 0.11
C SER A 224 6.84 17.79 -1.13
N LYS A 225 7.91 17.16 -1.60
CA LYS A 225 8.61 17.53 -2.83
C LYS A 225 7.93 16.94 -4.08
N GLY A 226 7.18 15.84 -3.93
CA GLY A 226 6.52 15.14 -5.02
C GLY A 226 7.13 13.78 -5.32
N ALA A 227 7.33 13.43 -6.60
CA ALA A 227 7.87 12.16 -7.02
C ALA A 227 8.88 12.30 -8.17
N LEU A 228 9.91 11.47 -8.16
CA LEU A 228 10.84 11.31 -9.27
C LEU A 228 10.47 10.06 -10.06
N ILE A 229 10.31 10.19 -11.36
CA ILE A 229 10.13 9.07 -12.27
C ILE A 229 11.46 8.85 -13.01
N LYS A 230 11.90 7.59 -13.08
CA LYS A 230 12.92 7.12 -14.03
C LYS A 230 12.27 6.09 -14.94
N GLU A 231 12.27 6.39 -16.25
CA GLU A 231 11.87 5.48 -17.31
C GLU A 231 12.95 5.47 -18.39
N LYS A 232 13.55 4.31 -18.65
CA LYS A 232 14.73 4.17 -19.53
C LYS A 232 15.83 5.15 -19.13
N ASP A 233 16.24 6.03 -20.04
CA ASP A 233 17.28 7.04 -19.82
C ASP A 233 16.72 8.41 -19.40
N THR A 234 15.41 8.52 -19.19
CA THR A 234 14.74 9.79 -18.87
C THR A 234 14.35 9.89 -17.39
N PHE A 235 14.43 11.12 -16.87
CA PHE A 235 13.95 11.47 -15.54
C PHE A 235 12.91 12.58 -15.62
N HIS A 236 11.84 12.42 -14.82
CA HIS A 236 10.83 13.47 -14.65
C HIS A 236 10.67 13.76 -13.15
N GLU A 237 10.84 15.03 -12.79
CA GLU A 237 10.48 15.53 -11.47
C GLU A 237 9.04 16.01 -11.50
N VAL A 238 8.19 15.38 -10.68
CA VAL A 238 6.75 15.68 -10.62
C VAL A 238 6.45 16.32 -9.28
N PRO A 239 6.37 17.65 -9.19
CA PRO A 239 6.07 18.32 -7.93
C PRO A 239 4.64 18.03 -7.47
N VAL A 240 4.44 18.09 -6.15
CA VAL A 240 3.11 17.95 -5.53
C VAL A 240 2.55 19.33 -5.19
N PRO A 241 1.21 19.52 -5.25
CA PRO A 241 0.59 20.75 -4.78
C PRO A 241 0.91 21.01 -3.31
N LYS A 242 1.25 22.24 -2.96
CA LYS A 242 1.46 22.64 -1.56
C LYS A 242 0.14 22.64 -0.82
N VAL A 243 0.01 21.78 0.18
CA VAL A 243 -1.16 21.66 1.03
C VAL A 243 -0.75 21.71 2.52
N LYS A 244 -1.68 22.09 3.38
CA LYS A 244 -1.48 21.98 4.84
C LYS A 244 -1.82 20.54 5.24
N ALA A 245 -0.80 19.72 5.43
CA ALA A 245 -0.98 18.36 5.91
C ALA A 245 -1.44 18.37 7.37
N VAL A 246 -2.41 17.49 7.69
CA VAL A 246 -2.89 17.22 9.06
C VAL A 246 -2.47 15.82 9.50
N ASP A 247 -2.57 14.85 8.58
CA ASP A 247 -2.18 13.47 8.82
C ASP A 247 -1.65 12.89 7.50
N THR A 248 -0.44 12.35 7.51
CA THR A 248 0.21 11.77 6.34
C THR A 248 0.02 10.25 6.22
N THR A 249 -0.72 9.65 7.15
CA THR A 249 -1.04 8.22 7.13
C THR A 249 -1.76 7.86 5.83
N ALA A 250 -1.39 6.72 5.25
CA ALA A 250 -1.95 6.19 4.00
C ALA A 250 -1.81 7.10 2.75
N ALA A 251 -1.04 8.19 2.79
CA ALA A 251 -0.78 9.00 1.60
C ALA A 251 -0.08 8.21 0.49
N GLY A 252 0.92 7.40 0.86
CA GLY A 252 1.60 6.47 -0.06
C GLY A 252 0.68 5.39 -0.61
N ASP A 253 -0.24 4.88 0.21
CA ASP A 253 -1.23 3.88 -0.23
C ASP A 253 -2.22 4.49 -1.23
N THR A 254 -2.70 5.71 -0.95
CA THR A 254 -3.54 6.46 -1.89
C THR A 254 -2.80 6.75 -3.19
N PHE A 255 -1.52 7.12 -3.12
CA PHE A 255 -0.68 7.32 -4.30
C PHE A 255 -0.64 6.05 -5.17
N CYS A 256 -0.34 4.89 -4.58
CA CYS A 256 -0.26 3.62 -5.30
C CYS A 256 -1.60 3.22 -5.92
N GLY A 257 -2.70 3.30 -5.17
CA GLY A 257 -4.03 3.00 -5.68
C GLY A 257 -4.44 3.91 -6.84
N ALA A 258 -4.25 5.23 -6.69
CA ALA A 258 -4.56 6.22 -7.73
C ALA A 258 -3.71 6.03 -8.99
N LEU A 259 -2.42 5.73 -8.82
CA LEU A 259 -1.52 5.44 -9.95
C LEU A 259 -2.00 4.23 -10.75
N CYS A 260 -2.38 3.14 -10.07
CA CYS A 260 -2.91 1.95 -10.74
C CYS A 260 -4.20 2.24 -11.50
N VAL A 261 -5.10 3.05 -10.95
CA VAL A 261 -6.35 3.46 -11.65
C VAL A 261 -6.02 4.23 -12.93
N ALA A 262 -5.16 5.25 -12.86
CA ALA A 262 -4.78 6.02 -14.04
C ALA A 262 -4.10 5.15 -15.12
N LEU A 263 -3.18 4.26 -14.71
CA LEU A 263 -2.53 3.32 -15.63
C LEU A 263 -3.49 2.29 -16.23
N SER A 264 -4.56 1.92 -15.49
CA SER A 264 -5.60 1.03 -16.02
C SER A 264 -6.48 1.70 -17.08
N GLU A 265 -6.53 3.03 -17.09
CA GLU A 265 -7.22 3.83 -18.11
C GLU A 265 -6.30 4.24 -19.29
N ASP A 266 -5.12 3.61 -19.42
CA ASP A 266 -4.11 3.90 -20.46
C ASP A 266 -3.53 5.33 -20.40
N VAL A 267 -3.60 5.98 -19.24
CA VAL A 267 -2.91 7.25 -19.00
C VAL A 267 -1.40 6.99 -19.00
N ASP A 268 -0.63 7.88 -19.64
CA ASP A 268 0.84 7.76 -19.60
C ASP A 268 1.40 7.93 -18.19
N VAL A 269 2.61 7.39 -17.96
CA VAL A 269 3.20 7.31 -16.61
C VAL A 269 3.36 8.67 -15.96
N LEU A 270 3.75 9.70 -16.72
CA LEU A 270 3.95 11.04 -16.20
C LEU A 270 2.64 11.65 -15.69
N ASP A 271 1.58 11.54 -16.45
CA ASP A 271 0.26 12.07 -16.08
C ASP A 271 -0.41 11.21 -15.01
N ALA A 272 -0.19 9.89 -15.01
CA ALA A 272 -0.63 9.00 -13.94
C ALA A 272 0.04 9.35 -12.58
N VAL A 273 1.33 9.66 -12.56
CA VAL A 273 2.03 10.11 -11.34
C VAL A 273 1.55 11.49 -10.89
N LYS A 274 1.28 12.43 -11.82
CA LYS A 274 0.67 13.73 -11.46
C LYS A 274 -0.70 13.55 -10.79
N PHE A 275 -1.53 12.66 -11.34
CA PHE A 275 -2.82 12.32 -10.76
C PHE A 275 -2.67 11.69 -9.37
N ALA A 276 -1.77 10.72 -9.21
CA ALA A 276 -1.49 10.07 -7.94
C ALA A 276 -0.99 11.05 -6.87
N ASN A 277 -0.08 11.97 -7.23
CA ASN A 277 0.38 13.05 -6.35
C ASN A 277 -0.78 13.94 -5.88
N LYS A 278 -1.71 14.28 -6.78
CA LYS A 278 -2.89 15.07 -6.43
C LYS A 278 -3.81 14.33 -5.46
N CYS A 279 -4.09 13.06 -5.70
CA CYS A 279 -4.90 12.23 -4.80
C CYS A 279 -4.26 12.10 -3.42
N ALA A 280 -2.95 11.79 -3.36
CA ALA A 280 -2.19 11.72 -2.11
C ALA A 280 -2.18 13.07 -1.36
N SER A 281 -2.09 14.20 -2.08
CA SER A 281 -2.14 15.53 -1.46
C SER A 281 -3.51 15.85 -0.84
N ILE A 282 -4.60 15.36 -1.42
CA ILE A 282 -5.94 15.51 -0.83
C ILE A 282 -6.06 14.65 0.43
N THR A 283 -5.53 13.43 0.41
CA THR A 283 -5.59 12.49 1.54
C THR A 283 -4.98 13.06 2.81
N VAL A 284 -3.93 13.87 2.73
CA VAL A 284 -3.27 14.45 3.90
C VAL A 284 -3.96 15.71 4.45
N THR A 285 -5.04 16.19 3.82
CA THR A 285 -5.76 17.41 4.23
C THR A 285 -6.97 17.12 5.12
N PRO A 286 -7.53 18.12 5.84
CA PRO A 286 -8.76 17.95 6.62
C PRO A 286 -9.97 17.49 5.80
N VAL A 287 -10.01 17.77 4.49
CA VAL A 287 -11.08 17.34 3.57
C VAL A 287 -11.16 15.82 3.47
N SER A 288 -10.03 15.14 3.57
CA SER A 288 -9.95 13.67 3.61
C SER A 288 -10.64 13.08 4.85
N TYR A 289 -10.57 13.77 5.99
CA TYR A 289 -11.23 13.33 7.22
C TYR A 289 -12.75 13.25 7.09
N THR A 290 -13.34 14.08 6.23
CA THR A 290 -14.80 14.14 6.03
C THR A 290 -15.31 13.32 4.85
N HIS A 291 -14.47 12.98 3.86
CA HIS A 291 -14.94 12.34 2.62
C HIS A 291 -14.26 11.02 2.26
N LEU A 292 -12.96 10.84 2.58
CA LEU A 292 -12.25 9.59 2.30
C LEU A 292 -12.27 8.62 3.50
N ARG A 293 -12.47 9.17 4.72
CA ARG A 293 -12.62 8.42 5.98
C ARG A 293 -14.05 8.43 6.53
N ALA A 294 -15.05 8.81 5.73
CA ALA A 294 -16.44 8.95 6.21
C ALA A 294 -17.04 7.65 6.80
N HIS A 295 -16.47 6.48 6.48
CA HIS A 295 -16.84 5.23 7.14
C HIS A 295 -16.28 5.08 8.58
N GLU A 296 -15.27 5.86 8.97
CA GLU A 296 -14.74 5.81 10.34
C GLU A 296 -15.62 6.55 11.37
N THR A 297 -16.49 7.46 10.94
CA THR A 297 -17.33 8.28 11.83
C THR A 297 -18.80 7.89 11.86
N GLY A 298 -19.29 7.07 10.94
CA GLY A 298 -20.70 6.71 10.80
C GLY A 298 -21.20 5.57 11.67
N ALA A 299 -20.33 4.84 12.38
CA ALA A 299 -20.71 3.63 13.12
C ALA A 299 -20.86 3.84 14.65
N TYR A 300 -20.78 5.07 15.15
CA TYR A 300 -20.85 5.38 16.58
C TYR A 300 -21.74 6.60 16.90
N LEU A 301 -22.95 6.68 16.31
CA LEU A 301 -24.08 7.45 16.84
C LEU A 301 -25.25 6.55 17.08
#